data_27f4a2147ef00e31d325422ce5aa610d
#
_entry.id   27f4a2147ef00e31d325422ce5aa610d
#
_cell.length_a   1.000
_cell.length_b   1.000
_cell.length_c   1.000
_cell.angle_alpha   90.00
_cell.angle_beta   90.00
_cell.angle_gamma   90.00
#
_symmetry.space_group_name_H-M   'P 1'
#
loop_
_entity.id
_entity.type
_entity.pdbx_description
1 polymer ?
#
loop_
_entity_poly.entity_id
_entity_poly.type
_entity_poly.pdbx_seq_one_letter_code
_entity_poly.pdbx_strand_id
1 'polypeptide(L)'
;VISTVHANSPVGAIKRLKNLNVDPTLLSDCLLGVYSQRLVRVYCPDCRKISIASEAHTNALPEAFPGCKACYHTGFKGRYPVMSRLEINSENAALMEKNAGEVSVEDTMYTEALALHQQGLTPHFEIARLSQKAL
;
A
#
# COMPACT_ATOMS: atom_id res chain seq x y z
N VAL A 1 -19.21 -6.08 -11.59
CA VAL A 1 -18.25 -5.43 -12.51
C VAL A 1 -17.02 -4.99 -11.71
N ILE A 2 -15.84 -5.22 -12.24
CA ILE A 2 -14.56 -4.69 -11.70
C ILE A 2 -13.98 -3.77 -12.76
N SER A 3 -13.55 -2.58 -12.34
CA SER A 3 -12.93 -1.58 -13.21
C SER A 3 -11.70 -0.97 -12.53
N THR A 4 -10.86 -0.31 -13.29
CA THR A 4 -9.68 0.38 -12.78
C THR A 4 -9.75 1.87 -13.09
N VAL A 5 -9.24 2.69 -12.16
CA VAL A 5 -9.14 4.13 -12.32
C VAL A 5 -7.76 4.60 -11.84
N HIS A 6 -7.19 5.57 -12.54
CA HIS A 6 -5.92 6.15 -12.13
C HIS A 6 -6.14 7.12 -10.96
N ALA A 7 -5.84 6.66 -9.75
CA ALA A 7 -5.89 7.45 -8.52
C ALA A 7 -4.83 6.96 -7.53
N ASN A 8 -4.43 7.83 -6.61
CA ASN A 8 -3.39 7.52 -5.62
C ASN A 8 -3.93 6.89 -4.33
N SER A 9 -5.24 7.00 -4.11
CA SER A 9 -5.94 6.49 -2.92
C SER A 9 -7.38 6.14 -3.25
N PRO A 10 -8.08 5.36 -2.39
CA PRO A 10 -9.50 5.07 -2.58
C PRO A 10 -10.37 6.34 -2.66
N VAL A 11 -10.13 7.32 -1.78
CA VAL A 11 -10.83 8.62 -1.82
C VAL A 11 -10.54 9.38 -3.11
N GLY A 12 -9.28 9.36 -3.56
CA GLY A 12 -8.88 9.95 -4.84
C GLY A 12 -9.59 9.30 -6.04
N ALA A 13 -9.86 8.01 -5.99
CA ALA A 13 -10.63 7.31 -7.01
C ALA A 13 -12.08 7.81 -7.08
N ILE A 14 -12.74 7.98 -5.92
CA ILE A 14 -14.09 8.54 -5.85
C ILE A 14 -14.14 9.97 -6.40
N LYS A 15 -13.18 10.82 -5.98
CA LYS A 15 -13.06 12.19 -6.51
C LYS A 15 -12.87 12.19 -8.02
N ARG A 16 -12.06 11.27 -8.54
CA ARG A 16 -11.82 11.13 -9.97
C ARG A 16 -13.10 10.74 -10.73
N LEU A 17 -13.89 9.80 -10.20
CA LEU A 17 -15.17 9.41 -10.79
C LEU A 17 -16.16 10.58 -10.81
N LYS A 18 -16.27 11.35 -9.73
CA LYS A 18 -17.06 12.58 -9.68
C LYS A 18 -16.62 13.62 -10.73
N ASN A 19 -15.31 13.80 -10.90
CA ASN A 19 -14.75 14.71 -11.91
C ASN A 19 -15.01 14.23 -13.36
N LEU A 20 -15.32 12.94 -13.53
CA LEU A 20 -15.77 12.36 -14.81
C LEU A 20 -17.30 12.47 -14.98
N ASN A 21 -17.96 13.30 -14.15
CA ASN A 21 -19.40 13.52 -14.14
C ASN A 21 -20.22 12.26 -13.85
N VAL A 22 -19.69 11.28 -13.12
CA VAL A 22 -20.48 10.18 -12.60
C VAL A 22 -21.29 10.70 -11.41
N ASP A 23 -22.60 10.48 -11.45
CA ASP A 23 -23.53 10.93 -10.41
C ASP A 23 -23.15 10.34 -9.04
N PRO A 24 -23.02 11.17 -7.99
CA PRO A 24 -22.65 10.69 -6.64
C PRO A 24 -23.65 9.70 -6.05
N THR A 25 -24.94 9.87 -6.32
CA THR A 25 -26.00 8.95 -5.86
C THR A 25 -25.85 7.59 -6.52
N LEU A 26 -25.59 7.58 -7.83
CA LEU A 26 -25.33 6.34 -8.56
C LEU A 26 -24.06 5.63 -8.03
N LEU A 27 -23.03 6.39 -7.67
CA LEU A 27 -21.83 5.81 -7.07
C LEU A 27 -22.11 5.20 -5.69
N SER A 28 -22.91 5.87 -4.85
CA SER A 28 -23.26 5.37 -3.51
C SER A 28 -24.10 4.09 -3.58
N ASP A 29 -24.97 3.97 -4.59
CA ASP A 29 -25.85 2.83 -4.76
C ASP A 29 -25.15 1.60 -5.38
N CYS A 30 -24.19 1.83 -6.29
CA CYS A 30 -23.62 0.75 -7.11
C CYS A 30 -22.22 0.33 -6.68
N LEU A 31 -21.47 1.19 -5.98
CA LEU A 31 -20.08 0.92 -5.62
C LEU A 31 -20.02 0.10 -4.33
N LEU A 32 -19.44 -1.08 -4.40
CA LEU A 32 -19.26 -1.96 -3.23
C LEU A 32 -17.99 -1.64 -2.45
N GLY A 33 -16.96 -1.18 -3.13
CA GLY A 33 -15.70 -0.84 -2.50
C GLY A 33 -14.66 -0.34 -3.50
N VAL A 34 -13.63 0.29 -2.96
CA VAL A 34 -12.49 0.79 -3.72
C VAL A 34 -11.21 0.28 -3.09
N TYR A 35 -10.33 -0.27 -3.92
CA TYR A 35 -9.03 -0.77 -3.49
C TYR A 35 -7.92 0.00 -4.18
N SER A 36 -6.95 0.49 -3.43
CA SER A 36 -5.70 0.97 -3.99
C SER A 36 -4.55 0.06 -3.55
N GLN A 37 -3.62 -0.18 -4.46
CA GLN A 37 -2.51 -1.11 -4.26
C GLN A 37 -1.19 -0.42 -4.56
N ARG A 38 -0.19 -0.74 -3.74
CA ARG A 38 1.20 -0.39 -3.97
C ARG A 38 2.08 -1.62 -3.83
N LEU A 39 3.23 -1.58 -4.48
CA LEU A 39 4.22 -2.65 -4.39
C LEU A 39 5.41 -2.14 -3.59
N VAL A 40 5.74 -2.84 -2.51
CA VAL A 40 6.96 -2.65 -1.74
C VAL A 40 7.98 -3.72 -2.11
N ARG A 41 9.25 -3.35 -2.21
CA ARG A 41 10.33 -4.31 -2.48
C ARG A 41 10.57 -5.16 -1.25
N VAL A 42 10.80 -6.44 -1.44
CA VAL A 42 11.17 -7.34 -0.37
C VAL A 42 12.64 -7.73 -0.47
N TYR A 43 13.24 -7.93 0.69
CA TYR A 43 14.63 -8.38 0.76
C TYR A 43 14.84 -9.72 0.06
N CYS A 44 15.99 -9.88 -0.54
CA CYS A 44 16.41 -11.16 -1.08
C CYS A 44 16.53 -12.18 0.06
N PRO A 45 15.85 -13.34 -0.03
CA PRO A 45 15.88 -14.33 1.03
C PRO A 45 17.29 -14.90 1.29
N ASP A 46 18.12 -14.99 0.25
CA ASP A 46 19.48 -15.49 0.40
C ASP A 46 20.39 -14.50 1.10
N CYS A 47 20.30 -13.20 0.74
CA CYS A 47 21.03 -12.13 1.44
C CYS A 47 20.61 -12.03 2.91
N ARG A 48 19.31 -12.12 3.19
CA ARG A 48 18.75 -12.06 4.53
C ARG A 48 19.27 -13.19 5.42
N LYS A 49 19.34 -14.42 4.91
CA LYS A 49 19.88 -15.58 5.62
C LYS A 49 21.35 -15.38 6.03
N ILE A 50 22.15 -14.84 5.12
CA ILE A 50 23.59 -14.59 5.37
C ILE A 50 23.76 -13.54 6.48
N SER A 51 22.99 -12.47 6.44
CA SER A 51 23.09 -11.40 7.44
C SER A 51 22.62 -11.84 8.82
N ILE A 52 21.52 -12.59 8.91
CA ILE A 52 21.06 -13.15 10.20
C ILE A 52 22.08 -14.08 10.80
N ALA A 53 22.82 -14.83 9.98
CA ALA A 53 23.87 -15.73 10.44
C ALA A 53 25.15 -15.01 10.88
N SER A 54 25.43 -13.81 10.35
CA SER A 54 26.64 -13.05 10.62
C SER A 54 26.50 -12.02 11.77
N GLU A 55 25.28 -11.56 12.06
CA GLU A 55 25.04 -10.52 13.06
C GLU A 55 24.31 -11.09 14.29
N ALA A 56 25.10 -11.74 15.16
CA ALA A 56 24.57 -12.34 16.39
C ALA A 56 24.10 -11.32 17.46
N HIS A 57 24.14 -10.00 17.22
CA HIS A 57 23.96 -9.01 18.28
C HIS A 57 23.11 -7.78 17.98
N THR A 58 22.51 -7.60 16.80
CA THR A 58 21.61 -6.49 16.55
C THR A 58 20.26 -6.96 15.98
N ASN A 59 19.16 -6.65 16.69
CA ASN A 59 17.80 -6.98 16.27
C ASN A 59 17.31 -6.11 15.09
N ALA A 60 18.14 -5.25 14.54
CA ALA A 60 17.81 -4.36 13.44
C ALA A 60 18.38 -4.89 12.12
N LEU A 61 17.52 -5.19 11.16
CA LEU A 61 17.95 -5.48 9.80
C LEU A 61 18.51 -4.22 9.13
N PRO A 62 19.59 -4.34 8.33
CA PRO A 62 20.15 -3.19 7.61
C PRO A 62 19.12 -2.63 6.61
N GLU A 63 19.18 -1.34 6.35
CA GLU A 63 18.33 -0.71 5.34
C GLU A 63 18.55 -1.28 3.92
N ALA A 64 19.75 -1.80 3.66
CA ALA A 64 20.07 -2.48 2.40
C ALA A 64 21.06 -3.61 2.62
N PHE A 65 20.89 -4.72 1.95
CA PHE A 65 21.87 -5.79 1.86
C PHE A 65 22.82 -5.54 0.68
N PRO A 66 24.08 -5.98 0.76
CA PRO A 66 25.06 -5.80 -0.31
C PRO A 66 24.67 -6.52 -1.62
N GLY A 67 23.71 -7.43 -1.53
CA GLY A 67 23.24 -8.20 -2.67
C GLY A 67 24.07 -9.46 -2.94
N CYS A 68 23.50 -10.36 -3.72
CA CYS A 68 24.11 -11.61 -4.17
C CYS A 68 23.76 -11.90 -5.63
N LYS A 69 24.31 -12.97 -6.20
CA LYS A 69 24.00 -13.37 -7.60
C LYS A 69 22.50 -13.64 -7.80
N ALA A 70 21.79 -14.20 -6.81
CA ALA A 70 20.37 -14.53 -6.91
C ALA A 70 19.44 -13.30 -6.98
N CYS A 71 19.90 -12.14 -6.52
CA CYS A 71 19.18 -10.86 -6.61
C CYS A 71 19.87 -9.84 -7.54
N TYR A 72 20.79 -10.30 -8.37
CA TYR A 72 21.59 -9.44 -9.25
C TYR A 72 22.27 -8.29 -8.50
N HIS A 73 22.79 -8.56 -7.32
CA HIS A 73 23.46 -7.60 -6.44
C HIS A 73 22.61 -6.39 -6.00
N THR A 74 21.28 -6.51 -6.06
CA THR A 74 20.37 -5.44 -5.63
C THR A 74 19.99 -5.50 -4.16
N GLY A 75 20.18 -6.64 -3.49
CA GLY A 75 19.69 -6.89 -2.12
C GLY A 75 18.20 -7.22 -2.06
N PHE A 76 17.45 -7.05 -3.17
CA PHE A 76 16.00 -7.24 -3.24
C PHE A 76 15.63 -8.32 -4.23
N LYS A 77 14.61 -9.11 -3.92
CA LYS A 77 14.07 -10.13 -4.83
C LYS A 77 12.56 -10.26 -4.66
N GLY A 78 11.83 -9.69 -5.62
CA GLY A 78 10.38 -9.66 -5.63
C GLY A 78 9.80 -8.40 -4.98
N ARG A 79 8.49 -8.33 -4.98
CA ARG A 79 7.68 -7.24 -4.44
C ARG A 79 6.47 -7.84 -3.74
N TYR A 80 6.00 -7.15 -2.69
CA TYR A 80 4.80 -7.53 -1.97
C TYR A 80 3.73 -6.46 -2.17
N PRO A 81 2.49 -6.83 -2.49
CA PRO A 81 1.39 -5.87 -2.59
C PRO A 81 0.93 -5.46 -1.18
N VAL A 82 0.84 -4.16 -0.94
CA VAL A 82 0.17 -3.58 0.22
C VAL A 82 -1.04 -2.81 -0.27
N MET A 83 -2.17 -2.92 0.44
CA MET A 83 -3.44 -2.42 -0.02
C MET A 83 -4.10 -1.50 1.01
N SER A 84 -4.72 -0.44 0.51
CA SER A 84 -5.71 0.34 1.23
C SER A 84 -7.08 0.06 0.62
N ARG A 85 -8.08 -0.14 1.47
CA ARG A 85 -9.44 -0.45 1.06
C ARG A 85 -10.43 0.52 1.66
N LEU A 86 -11.44 0.83 0.90
CA LEU A 86 -12.62 1.55 1.34
C LEU A 86 -13.83 0.69 0.98
N GLU A 87 -14.52 0.21 1.97
CA GLU A 87 -15.81 -0.47 1.79
C GLU A 87 -16.92 0.58 1.79
N ILE A 88 -17.85 0.48 0.86
CA ILE A 88 -19.01 1.37 0.79
C ILE A 88 -20.12 0.77 1.63
N ASN A 89 -20.18 1.22 2.87
CA ASN A 89 -21.31 0.99 3.79
C ASN A 89 -22.25 2.19 3.78
N SER A 90 -23.37 2.12 4.51
CA SER A 90 -24.37 3.18 4.57
C SER A 90 -23.81 4.53 5.04
N GLU A 91 -22.83 4.53 5.95
CA GLU A 91 -22.17 5.75 6.45
C GLU A 91 -21.29 6.38 5.37
N ASN A 92 -20.41 5.59 4.76
CA ASN A 92 -19.53 6.05 3.68
C ASN A 92 -20.32 6.47 2.44
N ALA A 93 -21.42 5.81 2.13
CA ALA A 93 -22.32 6.17 1.04
C ALA A 93 -22.91 7.58 1.26
N ALA A 94 -23.45 7.85 2.45
CA ALA A 94 -23.99 9.17 2.81
C ALA A 94 -22.91 10.28 2.78
N LEU A 95 -21.68 9.99 3.18
CA LEU A 95 -20.57 10.93 3.08
C LEU A 95 -20.16 11.17 1.62
N MET A 96 -20.18 10.13 0.79
CA MET A 96 -19.90 10.26 -0.65
C MET A 96 -20.85 11.19 -1.36
N GLU A 97 -22.14 11.13 -1.04
CA GLU A 97 -23.15 12.02 -1.63
C GLU A 97 -22.89 13.48 -1.27
N LYS A 98 -22.60 13.74 0.01
CA LYS A 98 -22.36 15.10 0.50
C LYS A 98 -20.99 15.62 0.04
N ASN A 99 -19.93 14.94 0.39
CA ASN A 99 -18.56 15.34 0.08
C ASN A 99 -17.61 14.13 0.05
N ALA A 100 -17.15 13.74 -1.11
CA ALA A 100 -16.22 12.62 -1.26
C ALA A 100 -14.89 12.78 -0.48
N GLY A 101 -14.57 13.99 -0.04
CA GLY A 101 -13.35 14.27 0.74
C GLY A 101 -13.46 13.90 2.22
N GLU A 102 -14.67 13.69 2.73
CA GLU A 102 -14.95 13.39 4.14
C GLU A 102 -15.01 11.89 4.42
N VAL A 103 -14.97 11.07 3.39
CA VAL A 103 -14.96 9.60 3.56
C VAL A 103 -13.68 9.19 4.26
N SER A 104 -13.83 8.59 5.44
CA SER A 104 -12.70 8.10 6.23
C SER A 104 -12.22 6.76 5.66
N VAL A 105 -10.94 6.66 5.41
CA VAL A 105 -10.27 5.42 4.99
C VAL A 105 -9.24 5.06 6.05
N GLU A 106 -9.35 3.86 6.60
CA GLU A 106 -8.24 3.30 7.36
C GLU A 106 -7.02 3.14 6.46
N ASP A 107 -5.87 3.69 6.87
CA ASP A 107 -4.63 3.52 6.13
C ASP A 107 -4.02 2.12 6.40
N THR A 108 -4.75 1.11 5.94
CA THR A 108 -4.35 -0.29 6.05
C THR A 108 -3.05 -0.58 5.28
N MET A 109 -2.76 0.19 4.24
CA MET A 109 -1.53 0.06 3.44
C MET A 109 -0.27 0.31 4.27
N TYR A 110 -0.28 1.36 5.10
CA TYR A 110 0.83 1.67 5.99
C TYR A 110 0.99 0.59 7.07
N THR A 111 -0.11 0.15 7.67
CA THR A 111 -0.12 -0.89 8.70
C THR A 111 0.39 -2.23 8.17
N GLU A 112 -0.04 -2.63 6.96
CA GLU A 112 0.46 -3.83 6.28
C GLU A 112 1.96 -3.74 5.99
N ALA A 113 2.43 -2.59 5.46
CA ALA A 113 3.85 -2.38 5.18
C ALA A 113 4.69 -2.40 6.46
N LEU A 114 4.17 -1.84 7.56
CA LEU A 114 4.83 -1.87 8.87
C LEU A 114 4.94 -3.31 9.40
N ALA A 115 3.89 -4.11 9.26
CA ALA A 115 3.92 -5.52 9.64
C ALA A 115 4.98 -6.31 8.84
N LEU A 116 5.12 -6.05 7.53
CA LEU A 116 6.17 -6.64 6.70
C LEU A 116 7.58 -6.22 7.17
N HIS A 117 7.74 -4.96 7.58
CA HIS A 117 9.00 -4.49 8.13
C HIS A 117 9.34 -5.16 9.47
N GLN A 118 8.37 -5.27 10.38
CA GLN A 118 8.55 -5.96 11.67
C GLN A 118 8.92 -7.44 11.49
N GLN A 119 8.43 -8.08 10.42
CA GLN A 119 8.83 -9.44 10.02
C GLN A 119 10.20 -9.47 9.33
N GLY A 120 10.84 -8.33 9.14
CA GLY A 120 12.12 -8.21 8.46
C GLY A 120 12.07 -8.56 6.97
N LEU A 121 10.94 -8.34 6.32
CA LEU A 121 10.75 -8.63 4.88
C LEU A 121 11.05 -7.44 3.99
N THR A 122 10.87 -6.22 4.51
CA THR A 122 11.06 -4.97 3.76
C THR A 122 11.79 -3.91 4.61
N PRO A 123 12.58 -3.02 4.02
CA PRO A 123 13.24 -1.94 4.76
C PRO A 123 12.28 -0.80 5.11
N HIS A 124 12.61 -0.03 6.13
CA HIS A 124 11.80 1.10 6.58
C HIS A 124 11.60 2.18 5.50
N PHE A 125 12.56 2.42 4.64
CA PHE A 125 12.44 3.44 3.58
C PHE A 125 11.36 3.09 2.54
N GLU A 126 11.02 1.81 2.32
CA GLU A 126 9.90 1.43 1.47
C GLU A 126 8.55 1.88 2.07
N ILE A 127 8.43 1.85 3.42
CA ILE A 127 7.25 2.37 4.14
C ILE A 127 7.18 3.89 4.01
N ALA A 128 8.31 4.60 4.21
CA ALA A 128 8.37 6.05 4.07
C ALA A 128 7.95 6.53 2.66
N ARG A 129 8.25 5.76 1.63
CA ARG A 129 7.80 6.05 0.24
C ARG A 129 6.30 5.95 0.03
N LEU A 130 5.58 5.18 0.85
CA LEU A 130 4.11 5.12 0.77
C LEU A 130 3.50 6.43 1.23
N SER A 131 4.01 7.02 2.30
CA SER A 131 3.53 8.28 2.87
C SER A 131 3.79 9.49 1.96
N GLN A 132 4.93 9.53 1.25
CA GLN A 132 5.32 10.65 0.40
C GLN A 132 4.49 10.82 -0.88
N LYS A 133 3.71 9.82 -1.28
CA LYS A 133 2.85 9.86 -2.48
C LYS A 133 1.37 10.03 -2.17
N ALA A 134 1.03 10.30 -0.91
CA ALA A 134 -0.34 10.57 -0.48
C ALA A 134 -0.72 12.07 -0.53
N LEU A 135 0.21 12.94 -0.94
CA LEU A 135 0.03 14.38 -1.16
C LEU A 135 -0.36 14.70 -2.60
#